data_4ce28205d0f92fd3fe5bddd96ccd5641
#
_entry.id   4ce28205d0f92fd3fe5bddd96ccd5641
#
_cell.length_a   1.000
_cell.length_b   1.000
_cell.length_c   1.000
_cell.angle_alpha   90.00
_cell.angle_beta   90.00
_cell.angle_gamma   90.00
#
_symmetry.space_group_name_H-M   'P 1'
#
loop_
_entity.id
_entity.type
_entity.pdbx_description
1 polymer ?
#
loop_
_entity_poly.entity_id
_entity_poly.type
_entity_poly.pdbx_seq_one_letter_code
_entity_poly.pdbx_strand_id
1 'polypeptide(L)'
;MTVGIVGAGQLGRMMALAGYPLGFDFLFLDKDARTPGGQVGPILEGALTDRELLGRLCERCDVVTFDWENIPVEALQGLPGKARIAPPLRALAAAQDRLSEKRTFELLGIATTRYAAVDSRTTLETAVQTIGLPGVLKTRTLGYDGKGQFVLRTSADLDAAWEALGKAAPLLYENLVPFDREVSIIAVRGLDGAVAFYPLNLNVHRAGILRLTRAPFVNATLTRQAQRAARRLLEHFNYVGVLTIEFFVSRGKLIANEMAPRVHNSGHWTIEGAVTSQFENHVRAVAGMPLGSTQPRGHSAMINLIGELPAREAILTQPGLHWHDYGKSARPGRKLGHVTLVETTARQRDLRSYKVLGRIDRATWLAIR
;
A
#
# COMPACT_ATOMS: atom_id res chain seq x y z
N MET A 1 20.86 -2.50 17.12
CA MET A 1 19.43 -2.94 17.16
C MET A 1 19.10 -3.60 15.85
N THR A 2 18.54 -4.80 15.91
CA THR A 2 18.21 -5.58 14.71
C THR A 2 16.70 -5.53 14.44
N VAL A 3 16.33 -5.16 13.21
CA VAL A 3 14.95 -5.15 12.72
C VAL A 3 14.71 -6.39 11.87
N GLY A 4 13.78 -7.23 12.29
CA GLY A 4 13.30 -8.37 11.50
C GLY A 4 12.22 -7.93 10.52
N ILE A 5 12.26 -8.45 9.30
CA ILE A 5 11.25 -8.16 8.28
C ILE A 5 10.69 -9.47 7.72
N VAL A 6 9.39 -9.69 7.89
CA VAL A 6 8.70 -10.82 7.27
C VAL A 6 8.27 -10.43 5.85
N GLY A 7 8.81 -11.14 4.87
CA GLY A 7 8.84 -10.77 3.47
C GLY A 7 10.11 -9.98 3.13
N ALA A 8 10.74 -10.32 2.02
CA ALA A 8 11.97 -9.68 1.52
C ALA A 8 11.76 -9.05 0.14
N GLY A 9 10.59 -8.48 -0.09
CA GLY A 9 10.26 -7.76 -1.30
C GLY A 9 10.88 -6.36 -1.35
N GLN A 10 10.41 -5.54 -2.28
CA GLN A 10 10.93 -4.18 -2.47
C GLN A 10 10.66 -3.26 -1.27
N LEU A 11 9.57 -3.46 -0.51
CA LEU A 11 9.27 -2.61 0.64
C LEU A 11 10.26 -2.88 1.76
N GLY A 12 10.55 -4.15 2.04
CA GLY A 12 11.57 -4.56 2.99
C GLY A 12 12.96 -4.04 2.62
N ARG A 13 13.34 -4.16 1.33
CA ARG A 13 14.59 -3.58 0.84
C ARG A 13 14.68 -2.08 1.09
N MET A 14 13.62 -1.31 0.78
CA MET A 14 13.61 0.14 0.97
C MET A 14 13.61 0.53 2.46
N MET A 15 12.98 -0.27 3.34
CA MET A 15 13.07 -0.08 4.79
C MET A 15 14.50 -0.28 5.29
N ALA A 16 15.20 -1.33 4.83
CA ALA A 16 16.59 -1.57 5.22
C ALA A 16 17.52 -0.45 4.72
N LEU A 17 17.38 -0.05 3.45
CA LEU A 17 18.17 1.05 2.89
C LEU A 17 17.97 2.37 3.65
N ALA A 18 16.77 2.63 4.16
CA ALA A 18 16.47 3.81 4.98
C ALA A 18 16.96 3.68 6.43
N GLY A 19 17.09 2.46 6.95
CA GLY A 19 17.49 2.21 8.33
C GLY A 19 19.00 2.07 8.55
N TYR A 20 19.76 1.65 7.55
CA TYR A 20 21.23 1.53 7.67
C TYR A 20 21.92 2.84 8.10
N PRO A 21 21.58 4.02 7.57
CA PRO A 21 22.17 5.27 8.04
C PRO A 21 21.85 5.59 9.51
N LEU A 22 20.82 4.95 10.08
CA LEU A 22 20.44 5.08 11.49
C LEU A 22 21.17 4.06 12.40
N GLY A 23 22.03 3.21 11.84
CA GLY A 23 22.79 2.20 12.58
C GLY A 23 21.99 0.95 12.92
N PHE A 24 20.91 0.63 12.19
CA PHE A 24 20.18 -0.61 12.36
C PHE A 24 20.75 -1.74 11.51
N ASP A 25 20.66 -2.96 12.05
CA ASP A 25 20.84 -4.21 11.29
C ASP A 25 19.49 -4.75 10.86
N PHE A 26 19.49 -5.54 9.77
CA PHE A 26 18.26 -6.13 9.23
C PHE A 26 18.42 -7.63 9.02
N LEU A 27 17.35 -8.37 9.34
CA LEU A 27 17.23 -9.79 9.08
C LEU A 27 15.86 -10.06 8.45
N PHE A 28 15.84 -10.75 7.31
CA PHE A 28 14.62 -11.03 6.57
C PHE A 28 14.18 -12.50 6.73
N LEU A 29 12.90 -12.76 6.51
CA LEU A 29 12.36 -14.08 6.28
C LEU A 29 11.63 -14.08 4.93
N ASP A 30 12.04 -14.91 3.99
CA ASP A 30 11.35 -15.10 2.69
C ASP A 30 11.68 -16.48 2.11
N LYS A 31 10.92 -16.89 1.09
CA LYS A 31 11.04 -18.18 0.42
C LYS A 31 12.33 -18.36 -0.38
N ASP A 32 12.97 -17.29 -0.79
CA ASP A 32 14.14 -17.31 -1.67
C ASP A 32 15.08 -16.13 -1.31
N ALA A 33 16.35 -16.43 -1.14
CA ALA A 33 17.38 -15.42 -0.89
C ALA A 33 17.59 -14.44 -2.05
N ARG A 34 17.19 -14.80 -3.28
CA ARG A 34 17.29 -13.95 -4.49
C ARG A 34 16.17 -12.95 -4.63
N THR A 35 15.65 -12.46 -3.49
CA THR A 35 14.63 -11.42 -3.41
C THR A 35 15.26 -10.03 -3.31
N PRO A 36 14.50 -8.95 -3.51
CA PRO A 36 14.98 -7.58 -3.31
C PRO A 36 15.65 -7.35 -1.95
N GLY A 37 15.09 -7.91 -0.86
CA GLY A 37 15.67 -7.82 0.49
C GLY A 37 16.99 -8.54 0.62
N GLY A 38 17.19 -9.66 -0.08
CA GLY A 38 18.45 -10.40 -0.10
C GLY A 38 19.64 -9.65 -0.71
N GLN A 39 19.38 -8.57 -1.45
CA GLN A 39 20.45 -7.68 -1.93
C GLN A 39 21.02 -6.78 -0.83
N VAL A 40 20.30 -6.63 0.29
CA VAL A 40 20.62 -5.65 1.33
C VAL A 40 20.69 -6.27 2.74
N GLY A 41 20.50 -7.57 2.90
CA GLY A 41 20.62 -8.18 4.22
C GLY A 41 20.47 -9.69 4.18
N PRO A 42 20.83 -10.40 5.26
CA PRO A 42 20.69 -11.84 5.36
C PRO A 42 19.21 -12.26 5.41
N ILE A 43 18.93 -13.44 4.85
CA ILE A 43 17.59 -14.04 4.83
C ILE A 43 17.58 -15.35 5.61
N LEU A 44 16.57 -15.54 6.45
CA LEU A 44 16.10 -16.84 6.86
C LEU A 44 15.24 -17.40 5.73
N GLU A 45 15.74 -18.42 5.04
CA GLU A 45 15.06 -18.92 3.84
C GLU A 45 14.03 -19.98 4.22
N GLY A 46 12.77 -19.74 3.85
CA GLY A 46 11.65 -20.63 4.09
C GLY A 46 10.28 -19.99 3.93
N ALA A 47 9.23 -20.74 4.24
CA ALA A 47 7.86 -20.24 4.12
C ALA A 47 7.58 -19.12 5.15
N LEU A 48 6.82 -18.09 4.73
CA LEU A 48 6.42 -16.99 5.63
C LEU A 48 5.46 -17.42 6.75
N THR A 49 4.99 -18.67 6.71
CA THR A 49 4.13 -19.31 7.70
C THR A 49 4.86 -20.31 8.58
N ASP A 50 6.16 -20.50 8.35
CA ASP A 50 6.99 -21.41 9.14
C ASP A 50 7.22 -20.83 10.54
N ARG A 51 6.55 -21.40 11.53
CA ARG A 51 6.59 -20.92 12.92
C ARG A 51 7.97 -21.06 13.57
N GLU A 52 8.78 -22.04 13.17
CA GLU A 52 10.15 -22.19 13.67
C GLU A 52 11.02 -21.03 13.16
N LEU A 53 10.98 -20.76 11.86
CA LEU A 53 11.74 -19.65 11.29
C LEU A 53 11.25 -18.28 11.80
N LEU A 54 9.95 -18.09 11.97
CA LEU A 54 9.37 -16.91 12.59
C LEU A 54 9.83 -16.75 14.04
N GLY A 55 9.89 -17.85 14.81
CA GLY A 55 10.44 -17.88 16.18
C GLY A 55 11.91 -17.46 16.19
N ARG A 56 12.74 -18.07 15.32
CA ARG A 56 14.16 -17.70 15.16
C ARG A 56 14.34 -16.22 14.78
N LEU A 57 13.45 -15.68 13.93
CA LEU A 57 13.45 -14.24 13.60
C LEU A 57 13.18 -13.39 14.85
N CYS A 58 12.16 -13.75 15.66
CA CYS A 58 11.80 -13.05 16.89
C CYS A 58 12.89 -13.16 17.98
N GLU A 59 13.62 -14.26 18.06
CA GLU A 59 14.73 -14.44 19.00
C GLU A 59 15.94 -13.56 18.65
N ARG A 60 16.22 -13.40 17.34
CA ARG A 60 17.40 -12.69 16.83
C ARG A 60 17.20 -11.19 16.64
N CYS A 61 15.94 -10.72 16.64
CA CYS A 61 15.60 -9.32 16.39
C CYS A 61 15.04 -8.64 17.65
N ASP A 62 15.10 -7.32 17.67
CA ASP A 62 14.52 -6.49 18.73
C ASP A 62 13.08 -6.06 18.39
N VAL A 63 12.78 -5.93 17.09
CA VAL A 63 11.45 -5.69 16.56
C VAL A 63 11.27 -6.44 15.25
N VAL A 64 10.05 -6.91 14.97
CA VAL A 64 9.67 -7.56 13.71
C VAL A 64 8.56 -6.74 13.04
N THR A 65 8.75 -6.45 11.77
CA THR A 65 7.79 -5.75 10.89
C THR A 65 7.54 -6.53 9.60
N PHE A 66 6.73 -5.95 8.69
CA PHE A 66 6.23 -6.66 7.51
C PHE A 66 6.49 -5.89 6.22
N ASP A 67 6.91 -6.62 5.19
CA ASP A 67 6.89 -6.16 3.80
C ASP A 67 5.52 -6.43 3.13
N TRP A 68 4.82 -7.47 3.59
CA TRP A 68 3.59 -7.94 2.98
C TRP A 68 2.49 -8.17 4.01
N GLU A 69 1.28 -7.68 3.74
CA GLU A 69 0.15 -7.72 4.67
C GLU A 69 -0.58 -9.06 4.75
N ASN A 70 -0.40 -9.96 3.77
CA ASN A 70 -1.15 -11.23 3.75
C ASN A 70 -0.41 -12.39 4.44
N ILE A 71 0.41 -12.11 5.44
CA ILE A 71 0.99 -13.14 6.32
C ILE A 71 -0.10 -13.56 7.31
N PRO A 72 -0.45 -14.86 7.38
CA PRO A 72 -1.47 -15.31 8.33
C PRO A 72 -1.13 -14.87 9.75
N VAL A 73 -2.06 -14.16 10.38
CA VAL A 73 -1.86 -13.60 11.74
C VAL A 73 -1.59 -14.70 12.75
N GLU A 74 -2.23 -15.86 12.57
CA GLU A 74 -2.05 -17.05 13.43
C GLU A 74 -0.60 -17.55 13.44
N ALA A 75 0.11 -17.40 12.34
CA ALA A 75 1.53 -17.76 12.26
C ALA A 75 2.43 -16.87 13.13
N LEU A 76 1.97 -15.64 13.40
CA LEU A 76 2.70 -14.61 14.15
C LEU A 76 2.28 -14.55 15.62
N GLN A 77 1.19 -15.20 16.02
CA GLN A 77 0.69 -15.18 17.39
C GLN A 77 1.47 -16.14 18.28
N GLY A 78 1.80 -15.68 19.52
CA GLY A 78 2.43 -16.51 20.54
C GLY A 78 3.81 -17.05 20.15
N LEU A 79 4.53 -16.35 19.29
CA LEU A 79 5.90 -16.72 18.93
C LEU A 79 6.84 -16.56 20.13
N PRO A 80 7.83 -17.44 20.29
CA PRO A 80 8.89 -17.26 21.26
C PRO A 80 9.77 -16.08 20.88
N GLY A 81 10.52 -15.54 21.85
CA GLY A 81 11.50 -14.50 21.64
C GLY A 81 11.11 -13.16 22.25
N LYS A 82 12.04 -12.20 22.17
CA LYS A 82 11.93 -10.86 22.77
C LYS A 82 11.38 -9.80 21.83
N ALA A 83 11.29 -10.10 20.55
CA ALA A 83 10.95 -9.12 19.53
C ALA A 83 9.52 -8.59 19.71
N ARG A 84 9.37 -7.25 19.71
CA ARG A 84 8.07 -6.65 19.56
C ARG A 84 7.61 -6.77 18.10
N ILE A 85 6.37 -7.17 17.88
CA ILE A 85 5.77 -7.18 16.55
C ILE A 85 5.06 -5.85 16.31
N ALA A 86 5.45 -5.13 15.27
CA ALA A 86 4.89 -3.86 14.87
C ALA A 86 4.88 -3.72 13.33
N PRO A 87 3.76 -3.31 12.74
CA PRO A 87 2.47 -2.91 13.33
C PRO A 87 1.74 -4.02 14.09
N PRO A 88 0.72 -3.66 14.90
CA PRO A 88 -0.01 -4.63 15.71
C PRO A 88 -0.80 -5.61 14.85
N LEU A 89 -0.78 -6.89 15.22
CA LEU A 89 -1.42 -7.98 14.45
C LEU A 89 -2.92 -7.77 14.22
N ARG A 90 -3.63 -7.09 15.13
CA ARG A 90 -5.05 -6.76 14.96
C ARG A 90 -5.30 -5.82 13.78
N ALA A 91 -4.37 -4.91 13.46
CA ALA A 91 -4.46 -4.06 12.29
C ALA A 91 -4.20 -4.85 11.00
N LEU A 92 -3.24 -5.80 11.06
CA LEU A 92 -2.97 -6.73 9.97
C LEU A 92 -4.20 -7.61 9.68
N ALA A 93 -4.80 -8.23 10.71
CA ALA A 93 -6.01 -9.04 10.58
C ALA A 93 -7.19 -8.26 9.96
N ALA A 94 -7.39 -7.01 10.39
CA ALA A 94 -8.45 -6.17 9.86
C ALA A 94 -8.25 -5.84 8.38
N ALA A 95 -7.01 -5.62 7.93
CA ALA A 95 -6.71 -5.31 6.54
C ALA A 95 -6.70 -6.54 5.61
N GLN A 96 -6.50 -7.74 6.13
CA GLN A 96 -6.47 -8.98 5.34
C GLN A 96 -7.83 -9.40 4.79
N ASP A 97 -8.92 -9.01 5.44
CA ASP A 97 -10.28 -9.34 5.05
C ASP A 97 -11.09 -8.07 4.76
N ARG A 98 -11.49 -7.87 3.51
CA ARG A 98 -12.24 -6.69 3.07
C ARG A 98 -13.53 -6.45 3.86
N LEU A 99 -14.21 -7.51 4.33
CA LEU A 99 -15.40 -7.36 5.18
C LEU A 99 -15.04 -6.80 6.55
N SER A 100 -13.99 -7.32 7.17
CA SER A 100 -13.46 -6.83 8.45
C SER A 100 -12.98 -5.38 8.33
N GLU A 101 -12.29 -5.05 7.25
CA GLU A 101 -11.82 -3.70 6.95
C GLU A 101 -12.98 -2.70 6.82
N LYS A 102 -14.03 -3.03 6.04
CA LYS A 102 -15.22 -2.18 5.89
C LYS A 102 -15.95 -1.97 7.20
N ARG A 103 -16.15 -3.04 7.98
CA ARG A 103 -16.74 -2.96 9.33
C ARG A 103 -15.92 -2.08 10.28
N THR A 104 -14.58 -2.13 10.17
CA THR A 104 -13.70 -1.25 10.95
C THR A 104 -13.89 0.21 10.54
N PHE A 105 -13.99 0.51 9.24
CA PHE A 105 -14.28 1.87 8.77
C PHE A 105 -15.63 2.38 9.31
N GLU A 106 -16.68 1.58 9.23
CA GLU A 106 -18.00 1.95 9.76
C GLU A 106 -17.98 2.17 11.27
N LEU A 107 -17.40 1.24 12.03
CA LEU A 107 -17.24 1.35 13.49
C LEU A 107 -16.59 2.69 13.89
N LEU A 108 -15.63 3.15 13.10
CA LEU A 108 -14.89 4.39 13.33
C LEU A 108 -15.54 5.61 12.66
N GLY A 109 -16.72 5.47 12.05
CA GLY A 109 -17.39 6.57 11.36
C GLY A 109 -16.59 7.10 10.18
N ILE A 110 -15.81 6.24 9.50
CA ILE A 110 -15.10 6.53 8.27
C ILE A 110 -15.99 6.10 7.11
N ALA A 111 -16.40 7.04 6.27
CA ALA A 111 -17.26 6.73 5.13
C ALA A 111 -16.57 5.75 4.17
N THR A 112 -17.26 4.69 3.82
CA THR A 112 -16.83 3.68 2.86
C THR A 112 -17.95 3.34 1.87
N THR A 113 -17.70 2.44 0.93
CA THR A 113 -18.69 1.93 -0.03
C THR A 113 -19.83 1.21 0.70
N ARG A 114 -21.05 1.18 0.13
CA ARG A 114 -22.05 0.21 0.54
C ARG A 114 -21.59 -1.18 0.14
N TYR A 115 -21.71 -2.15 1.02
CA TYR A 115 -21.21 -3.50 0.79
C TYR A 115 -22.10 -4.57 1.40
N ALA A 116 -21.97 -5.79 0.90
CA ALA A 116 -22.58 -6.97 1.49
C ALA A 116 -21.63 -8.18 1.37
N ALA A 117 -21.66 -9.04 2.40
CA ALA A 117 -20.99 -10.33 2.34
C ALA A 117 -21.71 -11.26 1.34
N VAL A 118 -20.95 -12.04 0.58
CA VAL A 118 -21.46 -12.95 -0.44
C VAL A 118 -20.77 -14.30 -0.27
N ASP A 119 -21.58 -15.31 0.13
CA ASP A 119 -21.07 -16.66 0.37
C ASP A 119 -21.72 -17.68 -0.60
N SER A 120 -22.75 -17.27 -1.35
CA SER A 120 -23.45 -18.09 -2.32
C SER A 120 -23.98 -17.24 -3.49
N ARG A 121 -24.41 -17.92 -4.57
CA ARG A 121 -25.06 -17.27 -5.70
C ARG A 121 -26.31 -16.48 -5.28
N THR A 122 -27.11 -17.04 -4.38
CA THR A 122 -28.33 -16.40 -3.83
C THR A 122 -28.01 -15.14 -3.03
N THR A 123 -26.94 -15.18 -2.20
CA THR A 123 -26.53 -13.99 -1.45
C THR A 123 -25.97 -12.91 -2.37
N LEU A 124 -25.34 -13.25 -3.51
CA LEU A 124 -24.94 -12.28 -4.53
C LEU A 124 -26.16 -11.59 -5.15
N GLU A 125 -27.21 -12.34 -5.52
CA GLU A 125 -28.46 -11.77 -6.05
C GLU A 125 -29.09 -10.79 -5.05
N THR A 126 -29.19 -11.20 -3.79
CA THR A 126 -29.73 -10.36 -2.71
C THR A 126 -28.87 -9.10 -2.53
N ALA A 127 -27.55 -9.22 -2.57
CA ALA A 127 -26.63 -8.09 -2.47
C ALA A 127 -26.83 -7.09 -3.63
N VAL A 128 -26.96 -7.59 -4.86
CA VAL A 128 -27.22 -6.76 -6.05
C VAL A 128 -28.58 -6.06 -5.95
N GLN A 129 -29.63 -6.74 -5.47
CA GLN A 129 -30.94 -6.13 -5.27
C GLN A 129 -30.92 -5.03 -4.20
N THR A 130 -30.17 -5.23 -3.11
CA THR A 130 -30.13 -4.30 -1.97
C THR A 130 -29.22 -3.09 -2.23
N ILE A 131 -28.04 -3.32 -2.81
CA ILE A 131 -27.01 -2.30 -3.04
C ILE A 131 -27.24 -1.60 -4.38
N GLY A 132 -27.72 -2.35 -5.38
CA GLY A 132 -27.93 -1.88 -6.76
C GLY A 132 -26.73 -2.12 -7.68
N LEU A 133 -26.93 -1.78 -8.94
CA LEU A 133 -25.91 -1.81 -10.00
C LEU A 133 -25.59 -0.36 -10.45
N PRO A 134 -24.41 -0.12 -10.98
CA PRO A 134 -23.28 -1.04 -11.09
C PRO A 134 -22.59 -1.31 -9.76
N GLY A 135 -21.95 -2.48 -9.66
CA GLY A 135 -21.20 -2.89 -8.47
C GLY A 135 -19.98 -3.73 -8.81
N VAL A 136 -19.22 -4.08 -7.78
CA VAL A 136 -17.97 -4.87 -7.91
C VAL A 136 -18.04 -6.03 -6.94
N LEU A 137 -17.94 -7.25 -7.46
CA LEU A 137 -17.72 -8.46 -6.68
C LEU A 137 -16.24 -8.66 -6.47
N LYS A 138 -15.81 -8.89 -5.23
CA LYS A 138 -14.39 -9.03 -4.86
C LYS A 138 -14.18 -10.26 -3.99
N THR A 139 -13.01 -10.92 -4.13
CA THR A 139 -12.55 -11.86 -3.10
C THR A 139 -12.32 -11.09 -1.80
N ARG A 140 -12.71 -11.67 -0.65
CA ARG A 140 -12.50 -11.01 0.66
C ARG A 140 -11.04 -10.93 1.04
N THR A 141 -10.25 -11.95 0.67
CA THR A 141 -8.84 -12.06 1.01
C THR A 141 -7.98 -12.19 -0.26
N LEU A 142 -6.66 -11.92 -0.14
CA LEU A 142 -5.65 -12.13 -1.17
C LEU A 142 -5.85 -11.35 -2.49
N GLY A 143 -6.81 -10.42 -2.56
CA GLY A 143 -6.97 -9.53 -3.71
C GLY A 143 -5.95 -8.39 -3.69
N TYR A 144 -5.26 -8.15 -4.81
CA TYR A 144 -4.32 -7.05 -4.97
C TYR A 144 -4.20 -6.61 -6.43
N ASP A 145 -3.83 -5.37 -6.69
CA ASP A 145 -3.57 -4.84 -8.03
C ASP A 145 -4.70 -5.19 -9.04
N GLY A 146 -5.97 -5.07 -8.63
CA GLY A 146 -7.14 -5.36 -9.46
C GLY A 146 -7.47 -6.85 -9.65
N LYS A 147 -6.72 -7.76 -9.06
CA LYS A 147 -7.01 -9.20 -9.10
C LYS A 147 -8.10 -9.57 -8.10
N GLY A 148 -8.85 -10.64 -8.43
CA GLY A 148 -9.93 -11.13 -7.56
C GLY A 148 -11.12 -10.17 -7.51
N GLN A 149 -11.42 -9.45 -8.61
CA GLN A 149 -12.58 -8.60 -8.72
C GLN A 149 -13.27 -8.72 -10.09
N PHE A 150 -14.59 -8.52 -10.10
CA PHE A 150 -15.43 -8.52 -11.28
C PHE A 150 -16.45 -7.38 -11.20
N VAL A 151 -16.53 -6.55 -12.23
CA VAL A 151 -17.47 -5.42 -12.29
C VAL A 151 -18.78 -5.89 -12.90
N LEU A 152 -19.88 -5.79 -12.14
CA LEU A 152 -21.24 -6.04 -12.62
C LEU A 152 -21.86 -4.70 -13.04
N ARG A 153 -22.22 -4.58 -14.30
CA ARG A 153 -22.88 -3.38 -14.85
C ARG A 153 -24.39 -3.58 -14.96
N THR A 154 -24.82 -4.79 -15.27
CA THR A 154 -26.20 -5.20 -15.47
C THR A 154 -26.45 -6.53 -14.75
N SER A 155 -27.72 -6.92 -14.59
CA SER A 155 -28.08 -8.23 -14.03
C SER A 155 -27.62 -9.41 -14.90
N ALA A 156 -27.38 -9.20 -16.18
CA ALA A 156 -26.86 -10.24 -17.08
C ALA A 156 -25.40 -10.63 -16.72
N ASP A 157 -24.68 -9.80 -15.97
CA ASP A 157 -23.30 -10.08 -15.55
C ASP A 157 -23.22 -11.02 -14.34
N LEU A 158 -24.34 -11.35 -13.69
CA LEU A 158 -24.38 -12.13 -12.46
C LEU A 158 -23.77 -13.52 -12.60
N ASP A 159 -24.10 -14.24 -13.68
CA ASP A 159 -23.62 -15.61 -13.91
C ASP A 159 -22.12 -15.60 -14.20
N ALA A 160 -21.69 -14.70 -15.07
CA ALA A 160 -20.27 -14.55 -15.39
C ALA A 160 -19.43 -14.16 -14.17
N ALA A 161 -19.94 -13.27 -13.31
CA ALA A 161 -19.29 -12.86 -12.06
C ALA A 161 -19.15 -14.05 -11.10
N TRP A 162 -20.22 -14.84 -10.95
CA TRP A 162 -20.23 -16.02 -10.09
C TRP A 162 -19.32 -17.15 -10.64
N GLU A 163 -19.32 -17.40 -11.95
CA GLU A 163 -18.38 -18.34 -12.56
C GLU A 163 -16.92 -17.93 -12.32
N ALA A 164 -16.64 -16.63 -12.44
CA ALA A 164 -15.28 -16.12 -12.30
C ALA A 164 -14.74 -16.19 -10.86
N LEU A 165 -15.60 -15.92 -9.85
CA LEU A 165 -15.14 -15.73 -8.49
C LEU A 165 -15.82 -16.62 -7.45
N GLY A 166 -16.97 -17.24 -7.76
CA GLY A 166 -17.75 -18.01 -6.79
C GLY A 166 -17.00 -19.16 -6.11
N LYS A 167 -16.03 -19.76 -6.81
CA LYS A 167 -15.13 -20.81 -6.25
C LYS A 167 -14.16 -20.26 -5.20
N ALA A 168 -13.92 -18.95 -5.19
CA ALA A 168 -13.03 -18.28 -4.24
C ALA A 168 -13.80 -17.67 -3.05
N ALA A 169 -15.06 -18.07 -2.81
CA ALA A 169 -15.84 -17.60 -1.66
C ALA A 169 -15.09 -17.88 -0.34
N PRO A 170 -15.21 -16.99 0.66
CA PRO A 170 -16.15 -15.89 0.75
C PRO A 170 -15.78 -14.66 -0.08
N LEU A 171 -16.81 -13.95 -0.55
CA LEU A 171 -16.70 -12.76 -1.39
C LEU A 171 -17.33 -11.54 -0.70
N LEU A 172 -17.11 -10.36 -1.30
CA LEU A 172 -17.74 -9.10 -0.93
C LEU A 172 -18.30 -8.44 -2.19
N TYR A 173 -19.54 -7.97 -2.15
CA TYR A 173 -20.13 -7.12 -3.18
C TYR A 173 -20.16 -5.67 -2.70
N GLU A 174 -19.68 -4.74 -3.52
CA GLU A 174 -19.67 -3.31 -3.21
C GLU A 174 -20.33 -2.52 -4.34
N ASN A 175 -20.98 -1.39 -4.03
CA ASN A 175 -21.40 -0.47 -5.09
C ASN A 175 -20.16 0.10 -5.82
N LEU A 176 -20.26 0.23 -7.13
CA LEU A 176 -19.26 0.95 -7.92
C LEU A 176 -19.40 2.46 -7.63
N VAL A 177 -18.38 3.05 -7.04
CA VAL A 177 -18.39 4.48 -6.69
C VAL A 177 -18.07 5.30 -7.93
N PRO A 178 -18.94 6.23 -8.37
CA PRO A 178 -18.55 7.25 -9.32
C PRO A 178 -17.63 8.24 -8.61
N PHE A 179 -16.36 8.27 -8.97
CA PHE A 179 -15.39 9.14 -8.35
C PHE A 179 -14.72 10.08 -9.37
N ASP A 180 -14.31 11.25 -8.89
CA ASP A 180 -13.58 12.24 -9.68
C ASP A 180 -12.08 11.95 -9.71
N ARG A 181 -11.57 11.40 -8.60
CA ARG A 181 -10.13 11.10 -8.40
C ARG A 181 -9.92 10.11 -7.27
N GLU A 182 -8.71 9.53 -7.28
CA GLU A 182 -8.22 8.67 -6.20
C GLU A 182 -7.13 9.41 -5.45
N VAL A 183 -7.21 9.38 -4.11
CA VAL A 183 -6.19 9.99 -3.25
C VAL A 183 -5.80 9.02 -2.15
N SER A 184 -4.61 9.21 -1.59
CA SER A 184 -4.18 8.45 -0.41
C SER A 184 -3.53 9.36 0.62
N ILE A 185 -3.66 8.98 1.89
CA ILE A 185 -2.91 9.58 2.99
C ILE A 185 -1.98 8.54 3.59
N ILE A 186 -0.75 8.95 3.84
CA ILE A 186 0.23 8.17 4.57
C ILE A 186 0.38 8.82 5.94
N ALA A 187 0.13 8.03 6.97
CA ALA A 187 0.26 8.43 8.36
C ALA A 187 1.30 7.55 9.05
N VAL A 188 1.98 8.10 10.03
CA VAL A 188 2.89 7.33 10.88
C VAL A 188 2.61 7.66 12.35
N ARG A 189 2.66 6.63 13.20
CA ARG A 189 2.57 6.78 14.66
C ARG A 189 3.77 6.12 15.30
N GLY A 190 4.47 6.87 16.15
CA GLY A 190 5.57 6.39 16.97
C GLY A 190 5.12 5.56 18.16
N LEU A 191 6.06 4.89 18.81
CA LEU A 191 5.83 4.14 20.02
C LEU A 191 5.43 5.03 21.19
N ASP A 192 5.89 6.27 21.20
CA ASP A 192 5.53 7.34 22.14
C ASP A 192 4.13 7.92 21.91
N GLY A 193 3.44 7.49 20.86
CA GLY A 193 2.11 7.99 20.47
C GLY A 193 2.14 9.23 19.58
N ALA A 194 3.30 9.80 19.29
CA ALA A 194 3.42 10.91 18.33
C ALA A 194 2.91 10.50 16.94
N VAL A 195 2.17 11.39 16.28
CA VAL A 195 1.56 11.13 14.96
C VAL A 195 2.00 12.21 13.98
N ALA A 196 2.43 11.76 12.79
CA ALA A 196 2.73 12.63 11.66
C ALA A 196 1.99 12.16 10.40
N PHE A 197 1.68 13.12 9.51
CA PHE A 197 0.97 12.86 8.27
C PHE A 197 1.78 13.42 7.10
N TYR A 198 1.97 12.62 6.07
CA TYR A 198 2.42 13.12 4.77
C TYR A 198 1.28 13.89 4.09
N PRO A 199 1.57 14.81 3.17
CA PRO A 199 0.52 15.44 2.39
C PRO A 199 -0.27 14.40 1.59
N LEU A 200 -1.53 14.76 1.21
CA LEU A 200 -2.31 13.90 0.34
C LEU A 200 -1.59 13.65 -0.99
N ASN A 201 -1.69 12.44 -1.46
CA ASN A 201 -1.26 12.00 -2.77
C ASN A 201 -2.46 11.97 -3.72
N LEU A 202 -2.27 12.40 -4.96
CA LEU A 202 -3.18 12.16 -6.06
C LEU A 202 -2.66 10.96 -6.84
N ASN A 203 -3.47 9.91 -6.95
CA ASN A 203 -3.12 8.64 -7.56
C ASN A 203 -3.84 8.45 -8.89
N VAL A 204 -3.17 7.79 -9.82
CA VAL A 204 -3.74 7.34 -11.10
C VAL A 204 -3.52 5.85 -11.21
N HIS A 205 -4.63 5.10 -11.14
CA HIS A 205 -4.63 3.66 -11.40
C HIS A 205 -5.10 3.37 -12.84
N ARG A 206 -4.58 2.29 -13.40
CA ARG A 206 -5.04 1.72 -14.65
C ARG A 206 -5.05 0.20 -14.52
N ALA A 207 -6.19 -0.41 -14.85
CA ALA A 207 -6.42 -1.85 -14.64
C ALA A 207 -6.09 -2.30 -13.20
N GLY A 208 -6.47 -1.48 -12.19
CA GLY A 208 -6.23 -1.75 -10.78
C GLY A 208 -4.79 -1.56 -10.29
N ILE A 209 -3.85 -1.14 -11.16
CA ILE A 209 -2.44 -0.98 -10.80
C ILE A 209 -2.09 0.52 -10.75
N LEU A 210 -1.51 0.97 -9.64
CA LEU A 210 -1.01 2.35 -9.51
C LEU A 210 0.07 2.62 -10.56
N ARG A 211 -0.14 3.67 -11.38
CA ARG A 211 0.79 4.08 -12.45
C ARG A 211 1.56 5.33 -12.09
N LEU A 212 0.87 6.30 -11.53
CA LEU A 212 1.42 7.62 -11.22
C LEU A 212 0.88 8.09 -9.87
N THR A 213 1.76 8.62 -9.04
CA THR A 213 1.41 9.40 -7.83
C THR A 213 1.96 10.80 -7.96
N ARG A 214 1.17 11.81 -7.60
CA ARG A 214 1.58 13.22 -7.52
C ARG A 214 1.37 13.75 -6.11
N ALA A 215 2.38 14.38 -5.53
CA ALA A 215 2.35 14.96 -4.17
C ALA A 215 3.07 16.32 -4.14
N PRO A 216 2.63 17.25 -3.28
CA PRO A 216 1.38 17.24 -2.54
C PRO A 216 0.15 17.45 -3.44
N PHE A 217 -0.98 16.82 -3.08
CA PHE A 217 -2.29 17.21 -3.59
C PHE A 217 -2.92 18.19 -2.61
N VAL A 218 -3.03 19.46 -3.03
CA VAL A 218 -3.46 20.55 -2.16
C VAL A 218 -4.98 20.66 -2.15
N ASN A 219 -5.60 20.25 -1.06
CA ASN A 219 -7.02 20.46 -0.75
C ASN A 219 -7.22 20.38 0.76
N ALA A 220 -7.35 21.53 1.41
CA ALA A 220 -7.41 21.63 2.87
C ALA A 220 -8.57 20.83 3.48
N THR A 221 -9.73 20.79 2.83
CA THR A 221 -10.90 20.05 3.32
C THR A 221 -10.69 18.55 3.27
N LEU A 222 -10.25 18.02 2.11
CA LEU A 222 -9.97 16.59 1.97
C LEU A 222 -8.80 16.16 2.86
N THR A 223 -7.77 17.01 2.99
CA THR A 223 -6.64 16.74 3.90
C THR A 223 -7.12 16.55 5.35
N ARG A 224 -7.96 17.47 5.87
CA ARG A 224 -8.52 17.33 7.22
C ARG A 224 -9.39 16.08 7.39
N GLN A 225 -10.19 15.72 6.36
CA GLN A 225 -10.99 14.49 6.38
C GLN A 225 -10.09 13.25 6.46
N ALA A 226 -9.08 13.17 5.59
CA ALA A 226 -8.15 12.04 5.54
C ALA A 226 -7.33 11.89 6.83
N GLN A 227 -6.82 13.00 7.38
CA GLN A 227 -6.08 12.99 8.65
C GLN A 227 -6.95 12.53 9.83
N ARG A 228 -8.23 12.95 9.89
CA ARG A 228 -9.16 12.45 10.90
C ARG A 228 -9.41 10.96 10.77
N ALA A 229 -9.63 10.45 9.55
CA ALA A 229 -9.81 9.02 9.31
C ALA A 229 -8.57 8.22 9.73
N ALA A 230 -7.38 8.66 9.30
CA ALA A 230 -6.13 8.02 9.66
C ALA A 230 -5.88 8.03 11.17
N ARG A 231 -6.12 9.15 11.86
CA ARG A 231 -5.97 9.25 13.32
C ARG A 231 -6.86 8.25 14.03
N ARG A 232 -8.14 8.13 13.66
CA ARG A 232 -9.08 7.16 14.26
C ARG A 232 -8.57 5.72 14.15
N LEU A 233 -8.04 5.32 12.99
CA LEU A 233 -7.46 3.99 12.81
C LEU A 233 -6.18 3.80 13.63
N LEU A 234 -5.27 4.79 13.64
CA LEU A 234 -4.05 4.73 14.43
C LEU A 234 -4.33 4.58 15.93
N GLU A 235 -5.32 5.32 16.44
CA GLU A 235 -5.76 5.25 17.84
C GLU A 235 -6.47 3.91 18.13
N HIS A 236 -7.45 3.51 17.29
CA HIS A 236 -8.19 2.27 17.45
C HIS A 236 -7.29 1.06 17.57
N PHE A 237 -6.29 0.96 16.70
CA PHE A 237 -5.36 -0.16 16.72
C PHE A 237 -4.21 0.01 17.73
N ASN A 238 -4.08 1.14 18.43
CA ASN A 238 -2.84 1.50 19.12
C ASN A 238 -1.62 1.27 18.22
N TYR A 239 -1.72 1.80 17.01
CA TYR A 239 -0.83 1.50 15.90
C TYR A 239 0.59 2.01 16.14
N VAL A 240 1.59 1.29 15.64
CA VAL A 240 2.99 1.73 15.59
C VAL A 240 3.55 1.42 14.21
N GLY A 241 4.07 2.43 13.52
CA GLY A 241 4.57 2.33 12.16
C GLY A 241 3.78 3.19 11.17
N VAL A 242 3.96 2.93 9.88
CA VAL A 242 3.25 3.60 8.78
C VAL A 242 1.95 2.87 8.47
N LEU A 243 0.87 3.63 8.33
CA LEU A 243 -0.45 3.22 7.86
C LEU A 243 -0.82 4.08 6.66
N THR A 244 -1.37 3.48 5.63
CA THR A 244 -1.91 4.20 4.47
C THR A 244 -3.39 3.91 4.29
N ILE A 245 -4.16 4.92 3.87
CA ILE A 245 -5.56 4.75 3.48
C ILE A 245 -5.72 5.31 2.07
N GLU A 246 -6.32 4.51 1.20
CA GLU A 246 -6.76 4.92 -0.12
C GLU A 246 -8.23 5.33 -0.11
N PHE A 247 -8.52 6.42 -0.81
CA PHE A 247 -9.86 6.98 -0.90
C PHE A 247 -10.24 7.29 -2.34
N PHE A 248 -11.51 7.09 -2.64
CA PHE A 248 -12.19 7.77 -3.73
C PHE A 248 -12.65 9.15 -3.28
N VAL A 249 -12.48 10.14 -4.16
CA VAL A 249 -13.07 11.48 -4.01
C VAL A 249 -14.33 11.52 -4.85
N SER A 250 -15.48 11.59 -4.22
CA SER A 250 -16.77 11.69 -4.90
C SER A 250 -17.56 12.85 -4.32
N ARG A 251 -17.98 13.79 -5.20
CA ARG A 251 -18.73 14.98 -4.82
C ARG A 251 -18.12 15.75 -3.65
N GLY A 252 -16.78 15.90 -3.66
CA GLY A 252 -16.03 16.63 -2.63
C GLY A 252 -15.91 15.92 -1.27
N LYS A 253 -16.26 14.63 -1.17
CA LYS A 253 -16.15 13.80 0.03
C LYS A 253 -15.19 12.63 -0.21
N LEU A 254 -14.54 12.18 0.87
CA LEU A 254 -13.72 10.97 0.86
C LEU A 254 -14.57 9.74 1.16
N ILE A 255 -14.38 8.69 0.39
CA ILE A 255 -14.94 7.34 0.58
C ILE A 255 -13.75 6.40 0.68
N ALA A 256 -13.53 5.77 1.83
CA ALA A 256 -12.42 4.84 2.03
C ALA A 256 -12.59 3.60 1.16
N ASN A 257 -11.56 3.31 0.38
CA ASN A 257 -11.46 2.11 -0.43
C ASN A 257 -10.82 0.97 0.36
N GLU A 258 -9.55 1.16 0.75
CA GLU A 258 -8.78 0.16 1.50
C GLU A 258 -7.73 0.82 2.39
N MET A 259 -7.20 0.08 3.37
CA MET A 259 -6.05 0.47 4.16
C MET A 259 -4.89 -0.51 3.97
N ALA A 260 -3.67 -0.01 4.06
CA ALA A 260 -2.45 -0.82 4.08
C ALA A 260 -1.72 -0.61 5.42
N PRO A 261 -1.63 -1.66 6.28
CA PRO A 261 -0.97 -1.57 7.58
C PRO A 261 0.56 -1.71 7.43
N ARG A 262 1.16 -0.96 6.54
CA ARG A 262 2.59 -0.95 6.17
C ARG A 262 2.94 0.27 5.33
N VAL A 263 4.22 0.41 5.01
CA VAL A 263 4.66 1.35 3.96
C VAL A 263 3.97 1.03 2.63
N HIS A 264 3.67 2.06 1.83
CA HIS A 264 2.80 1.93 0.66
C HIS A 264 3.42 2.47 -0.62
N ASN A 265 3.03 1.87 -1.75
CA ASN A 265 3.55 2.25 -3.07
C ASN A 265 3.28 3.73 -3.42
N SER A 266 2.11 4.27 -3.05
CA SER A 266 1.81 5.69 -3.27
C SER A 266 2.69 6.64 -2.46
N GLY A 267 3.50 6.12 -1.52
CA GLY A 267 4.45 6.88 -0.71
C GLY A 267 5.91 6.77 -1.16
N HIS A 268 6.22 6.08 -2.26
CA HIS A 268 7.61 5.92 -2.69
C HIS A 268 8.27 7.25 -3.07
N TRP A 269 7.49 8.22 -3.53
CA TRP A 269 7.97 9.57 -3.79
C TRP A 269 8.62 10.24 -2.58
N THR A 270 8.32 9.78 -1.35
CA THR A 270 8.86 10.36 -0.13
C THR A 270 10.36 10.14 0.04
N ILE A 271 10.97 9.20 -0.70
CA ILE A 271 12.41 8.96 -0.64
C ILE A 271 13.16 10.24 -1.02
N GLU A 272 12.81 10.87 -2.12
CA GLU A 272 13.44 12.11 -2.59
C GLU A 272 12.61 13.34 -2.20
N GLY A 273 11.28 13.18 -2.16
CA GLY A 273 10.35 14.30 -2.11
C GLY A 273 9.92 14.74 -0.72
N ALA A 274 10.28 14.03 0.36
CA ALA A 274 10.01 14.43 1.73
C ALA A 274 11.30 14.65 2.52
N VAL A 275 11.23 15.39 3.63
CA VAL A 275 12.39 15.58 4.54
C VAL A 275 12.81 14.24 5.13
N THR A 276 11.83 13.43 5.56
CA THR A 276 12.05 12.05 6.00
C THR A 276 11.11 11.13 5.23
N SER A 277 11.64 10.06 4.64
CA SER A 277 10.83 9.15 3.86
C SER A 277 9.85 8.33 4.73
N GLN A 278 8.79 7.78 4.12
CA GLN A 278 7.90 6.84 4.82
C GLN A 278 8.65 5.62 5.35
N PHE A 279 9.69 5.18 4.64
CA PHE A 279 10.50 4.02 5.02
C PHE A 279 11.31 4.31 6.27
N GLU A 280 12.01 5.43 6.30
CA GLU A 280 12.77 5.88 7.46
C GLU A 280 11.84 6.12 8.67
N ASN A 281 10.71 6.81 8.47
CA ASN A 281 9.74 7.03 9.53
C ASN A 281 9.10 5.73 10.03
N HIS A 282 8.89 4.74 9.16
CA HIS A 282 8.43 3.42 9.60
C HIS A 282 9.46 2.74 10.51
N VAL A 283 10.72 2.71 10.08
CA VAL A 283 11.82 2.12 10.86
C VAL A 283 11.99 2.85 12.19
N ARG A 284 11.99 4.19 12.19
CA ARG A 284 12.03 5.00 13.42
C ARG A 284 10.89 4.64 14.38
N ALA A 285 9.66 4.61 13.86
CA ALA A 285 8.48 4.31 14.66
C ALA A 285 8.54 2.93 15.33
N VAL A 286 8.84 1.89 14.54
CA VAL A 286 8.90 0.51 15.08
C VAL A 286 10.12 0.28 15.97
N ALA A 287 11.18 1.05 15.80
CA ALA A 287 12.36 1.01 16.65
C ALA A 287 12.22 1.88 17.93
N GLY A 288 11.15 2.67 18.04
CA GLY A 288 10.94 3.57 19.19
C GLY A 288 11.76 4.86 19.14
N MET A 289 12.23 5.25 17.93
CA MET A 289 12.90 6.54 17.73
C MET A 289 11.88 7.67 17.47
N PRO A 290 12.23 8.92 17.74
CA PRO A 290 11.42 10.08 17.37
C PRO A 290 11.14 10.12 15.87
N LEU A 291 9.92 10.50 15.49
CA LEU A 291 9.54 10.65 14.09
C LEU A 291 10.29 11.81 13.43
N GLY A 292 10.67 11.63 12.18
CA GLY A 292 11.21 12.69 11.34
C GLY A 292 10.11 13.51 10.66
N SER A 293 10.46 14.69 10.16
CA SER A 293 9.52 15.60 9.48
C SER A 293 8.97 15.00 8.19
N THR A 294 7.65 15.04 8.03
CA THR A 294 6.93 14.58 6.84
C THR A 294 6.75 15.67 5.77
N GLN A 295 7.37 16.84 5.98
CA GLN A 295 7.23 17.97 5.07
C GLN A 295 7.77 17.64 3.67
N PRO A 296 7.05 18.03 2.60
CA PRO A 296 7.54 17.86 1.25
C PRO A 296 8.70 18.83 0.95
N ARG A 297 9.67 18.35 0.18
CA ARG A 297 10.79 19.17 -0.33
C ARG A 297 10.44 19.95 -1.59
N GLY A 298 9.23 19.72 -2.12
CA GLY A 298 8.75 20.34 -3.35
C GLY A 298 7.52 19.59 -3.86
N HIS A 299 7.35 19.59 -5.18
CA HIS A 299 6.26 18.90 -5.87
C HIS A 299 6.81 17.64 -6.55
N SER A 300 6.41 16.49 -6.06
CA SER A 300 6.92 15.18 -6.49
C SER A 300 5.97 14.47 -7.41
N ALA A 301 6.51 13.70 -8.34
CA ALA A 301 5.78 12.66 -9.07
C ALA A 301 6.56 11.35 -9.02
N MET A 302 5.87 10.25 -8.77
CA MET A 302 6.38 8.89 -8.81
C MET A 302 5.65 8.11 -9.89
N ILE A 303 6.39 7.45 -10.78
CA ILE A 303 5.87 6.63 -11.88
C ILE A 303 6.37 5.21 -11.68
N ASN A 304 5.44 4.26 -11.58
CA ASN A 304 5.79 2.84 -11.47
C ASN A 304 6.27 2.27 -12.83
N LEU A 305 7.29 1.43 -12.77
CA LEU A 305 7.80 0.64 -13.90
C LEU A 305 7.16 -0.76 -13.83
N ILE A 306 6.33 -1.09 -14.81
CA ILE A 306 5.46 -2.25 -14.74
C ILE A 306 5.64 -3.16 -15.95
N GLY A 307 5.82 -4.46 -15.68
CA GLY A 307 5.92 -5.49 -16.71
C GLY A 307 7.32 -5.65 -17.25
N GLU A 308 7.91 -4.56 -17.73
CA GLU A 308 9.28 -4.48 -18.24
C GLU A 308 9.96 -3.19 -17.77
N LEU A 309 11.29 -3.19 -17.74
CA LEU A 309 12.07 -1.98 -17.46
C LEU A 309 12.42 -1.30 -18.79
N PRO A 310 12.12 -0.01 -18.96
CA PRO A 310 12.60 0.76 -20.10
C PRO A 310 14.13 0.92 -20.04
N ALA A 311 14.75 1.31 -21.15
CA ALA A 311 16.17 1.62 -21.18
C ALA A 311 16.48 2.74 -20.15
N ARG A 312 17.15 2.35 -19.07
CA ARG A 312 17.43 3.22 -17.91
C ARG A 312 18.19 4.47 -18.33
N GLU A 313 19.16 4.31 -19.21
CA GLU A 313 20.01 5.39 -19.72
C GLU A 313 19.16 6.44 -20.45
N ALA A 314 18.19 6.03 -21.26
CA ALA A 314 17.31 6.95 -21.98
C ALA A 314 16.39 7.76 -21.04
N ILE A 315 16.00 7.20 -19.90
CA ILE A 315 15.19 7.89 -18.89
C ILE A 315 16.07 8.86 -18.08
N LEU A 316 17.24 8.42 -17.63
CA LEU A 316 18.15 9.18 -16.78
C LEU A 316 18.86 10.33 -17.51
N THR A 317 18.73 10.46 -18.81
CA THR A 317 19.14 11.69 -19.54
C THR A 317 18.41 12.94 -19.08
N GLN A 318 17.30 12.80 -18.35
CA GLN A 318 16.56 13.93 -17.79
C GLN A 318 17.08 14.24 -16.37
N PRO A 319 17.70 15.42 -16.13
CA PRO A 319 18.23 15.77 -14.82
C PRO A 319 17.17 15.72 -13.73
N GLY A 320 17.54 15.26 -12.52
CA GLY A 320 16.65 15.20 -11.36
C GLY A 320 15.62 14.09 -11.40
N LEU A 321 15.77 13.09 -12.28
CA LEU A 321 15.07 11.82 -12.17
C LEU A 321 15.86 10.86 -11.28
N HIS A 322 15.15 10.21 -10.37
CA HIS A 322 15.68 9.16 -9.50
C HIS A 322 15.09 7.82 -9.92
N TRP A 323 15.96 6.84 -10.14
CA TRP A 323 15.62 5.50 -10.61
C TRP A 323 15.75 4.48 -9.48
N HIS A 324 14.69 3.73 -9.26
CA HIS A 324 14.64 2.64 -8.29
C HIS A 324 14.28 1.33 -8.99
N ASP A 325 15.28 0.48 -9.18
CA ASP A 325 15.11 -0.89 -9.66
C ASP A 325 14.99 -1.83 -8.45
N TYR A 326 13.98 -2.70 -8.45
CA TYR A 326 13.77 -3.64 -7.36
C TYR A 326 14.54 -4.95 -7.54
N GLY A 327 15.23 -5.15 -8.67
CA GLY A 327 15.96 -6.39 -8.97
C GLY A 327 15.05 -7.60 -9.21
N LYS A 328 13.84 -7.38 -9.72
CA LYS A 328 12.85 -8.42 -9.97
C LYS A 328 12.86 -8.87 -11.43
N SER A 329 12.61 -10.16 -11.68
CA SER A 329 12.38 -10.66 -13.02
C SER A 329 11.13 -10.04 -13.66
N ALA A 330 11.22 -9.67 -14.94
CA ALA A 330 10.12 -9.11 -15.70
C ALA A 330 8.98 -10.13 -15.90
N ARG A 331 7.74 -9.65 -15.70
CA ARG A 331 6.51 -10.37 -16.07
C ARG A 331 5.34 -9.39 -16.16
N PRO A 332 4.30 -9.67 -16.99
CA PRO A 332 3.14 -8.79 -17.13
C PRO A 332 2.52 -8.39 -15.79
N GLY A 333 2.24 -7.10 -15.61
CA GLY A 333 1.60 -6.53 -14.42
C GLY A 333 2.47 -6.43 -13.18
N ARG A 334 3.73 -6.92 -13.19
CA ARG A 334 4.61 -6.85 -12.03
C ARG A 334 5.27 -5.48 -11.93
N LYS A 335 5.23 -4.88 -10.73
CA LYS A 335 6.02 -3.69 -10.41
C LYS A 335 7.49 -4.07 -10.27
N LEU A 336 8.32 -3.57 -11.16
CA LEU A 336 9.77 -3.87 -11.25
C LEU A 336 10.63 -2.76 -10.65
N GLY A 337 10.07 -1.56 -10.56
CA GLY A 337 10.77 -0.37 -10.08
C GLY A 337 9.85 0.83 -10.09
N HIS A 338 10.42 1.99 -9.82
CA HIS A 338 9.76 3.28 -10.02
C HIS A 338 10.80 4.35 -10.37
N VAL A 339 10.32 5.44 -10.91
CA VAL A 339 11.10 6.68 -11.04
C VAL A 339 10.40 7.78 -10.27
N THR A 340 11.20 8.65 -9.63
CA THR A 340 10.71 9.82 -8.90
C THR A 340 11.35 11.08 -9.47
N LEU A 341 10.59 12.17 -9.52
CA LEU A 341 11.08 13.51 -9.77
C LEU A 341 10.54 14.48 -8.72
N VAL A 342 11.32 15.52 -8.41
CA VAL A 342 10.92 16.59 -7.50
C VAL A 342 11.14 17.93 -8.18
N GLU A 343 10.11 18.78 -8.15
CA GLU A 343 10.11 20.09 -8.81
C GLU A 343 9.73 21.20 -7.84
N THR A 344 10.09 22.42 -8.18
CA THR A 344 9.76 23.59 -7.35
C THR A 344 8.29 23.99 -7.45
N THR A 345 7.61 23.63 -8.56
CA THR A 345 6.19 23.94 -8.78
C THR A 345 5.41 22.73 -9.26
N ALA A 346 4.11 22.71 -8.95
CA ALA A 346 3.20 21.66 -9.43
C ALA A 346 3.14 21.62 -10.97
N ARG A 347 3.19 22.78 -11.63
CA ARG A 347 3.17 22.87 -13.10
C ARG A 347 4.40 22.20 -13.72
N GLN A 348 5.59 22.45 -13.19
CA GLN A 348 6.83 21.81 -13.66
C GLN A 348 6.79 20.30 -13.43
N ARG A 349 6.36 19.85 -12.23
CA ARG A 349 6.15 18.42 -11.92
C ARG A 349 5.24 17.78 -12.95
N ASP A 350 4.07 18.38 -13.24
CA ASP A 350 3.10 17.81 -14.16
C ASP A 350 3.65 17.73 -15.59
N LEU A 351 4.23 18.80 -16.12
CA LEU A 351 4.83 18.80 -17.46
C LEU A 351 5.93 17.73 -17.60
N ARG A 352 6.81 17.62 -16.61
CA ARG A 352 7.90 16.64 -16.65
C ARG A 352 7.39 15.21 -16.46
N SER A 353 6.50 14.99 -15.49
CA SER A 353 5.93 13.66 -15.25
C SER A 353 5.16 13.16 -16.48
N TYR A 354 4.42 14.00 -17.18
CA TYR A 354 3.76 13.63 -18.44
C TYR A 354 4.77 13.23 -19.54
N LYS A 355 5.87 13.97 -19.66
CA LYS A 355 6.93 13.64 -20.64
C LYS A 355 7.58 12.30 -20.35
N VAL A 356 7.86 12.01 -19.07
CA VAL A 356 8.43 10.74 -18.63
C VAL A 356 7.44 9.59 -18.79
N LEU A 357 6.19 9.80 -18.36
CA LEU A 357 5.13 8.80 -18.47
C LEU A 357 4.87 8.38 -19.92
N GLY A 358 4.87 9.35 -20.85
CA GLY A 358 4.71 9.07 -22.30
C GLY A 358 5.78 8.16 -22.88
N ARG A 359 6.97 8.10 -22.25
CA ARG A 359 8.06 7.20 -22.64
C ARG A 359 7.98 5.83 -21.97
N ILE A 360 7.41 5.78 -20.75
CA ILE A 360 7.35 4.57 -19.91
C ILE A 360 6.03 3.83 -20.11
N ASP A 361 4.91 4.55 -20.09
CA ASP A 361 3.55 3.99 -20.17
C ASP A 361 2.65 4.88 -21.02
N ARG A 362 2.81 4.77 -22.34
CA ARG A 362 2.06 5.56 -23.32
C ARG A 362 0.55 5.41 -23.17
N ALA A 363 0.09 4.26 -22.77
CA ALA A 363 -1.33 3.98 -22.64
C ALA A 363 -1.97 4.69 -21.43
N THR A 364 -1.26 4.77 -20.30
CA THR A 364 -1.68 5.60 -19.16
C THR A 364 -1.57 7.08 -19.51
N TRP A 365 -0.50 7.51 -20.19
CA TRP A 365 -0.33 8.88 -20.65
C TRP A 365 -1.50 9.38 -21.52
N LEU A 366 -1.97 8.54 -22.46
CA LEU A 366 -3.13 8.88 -23.30
C LEU A 366 -4.44 9.00 -22.51
N ALA A 367 -4.59 8.23 -21.45
CA ALA A 367 -5.82 8.19 -20.63
C ALA A 367 -5.97 9.39 -19.68
N ILE A 368 -4.87 10.09 -19.34
CA ILE A 368 -4.87 11.20 -18.36
C ILE A 368 -4.61 12.57 -19.02
N ARG A 369 -4.50 12.62 -20.33
CA ARG A 369 -4.29 13.81 -21.14
C ARG A 369 -5.61 14.48 -21.49
#